data_eb9df06769bd86bc2ca12231658727c1
#
_entry.id   eb9df06769bd86bc2ca12231658727c1
#
_cell.length_a   1.000
_cell.length_b   1.000
_cell.length_c   1.000
_cell.angle_alpha   90.00
_cell.angle_beta   90.00
_cell.angle_gamma   90.00
#
_symmetry.space_group_name_H-M   'P 1'
#
loop_
_entity.id
_entity.type
_entity.pdbx_description
1 polymer ?
#
loop_
_entity_poly.entity_id
_entity_poly.type
_entity_poly.pdbx_seq_one_letter_code
_entity_poly.pdbx_strand_id
1 'polypeptide(L)'
;MILFLVGYAGSGKSTLAKRLSRRLQLKTIDTDKRVEKLEGATIADIFYYQGEEYFREAERRALESVECEGDSVVATGGGLPTWGDNMAWMREHGVVVYLRRSAEQILSRLSDYGREKRPMFRGKSDEELLEFMREQMAQRERYYSQADVVVECTTLSDDDVVEKIVNELNLR
;
A
#
# COMPACT_ATOMS: atom_id res chain seq x y z
N MET A 1 -8.52 15.93 -5.23
CA MET A 1 -7.94 15.42 -3.97
C MET A 1 -7.43 14.00 -4.20
N ILE A 2 -6.18 13.73 -3.85
CA ILE A 2 -5.60 12.39 -3.92
C ILE A 2 -5.35 11.89 -2.51
N LEU A 3 -5.84 10.69 -2.19
CA LEU A 3 -5.59 10.01 -0.90
C LEU A 3 -4.69 8.80 -1.16
N PHE A 4 -3.47 8.83 -0.64
CA PHE A 4 -2.52 7.72 -0.74
C PHE A 4 -2.61 6.84 0.49
N LEU A 5 -2.93 5.55 0.31
CA LEU A 5 -2.91 4.57 1.38
C LEU A 5 -1.56 3.84 1.37
N VAL A 6 -0.80 4.00 2.43
CA VAL A 6 0.49 3.33 2.63
C VAL A 6 0.42 2.34 3.78
N GLY A 7 1.31 1.39 3.79
CA GLY A 7 1.40 0.35 4.82
C GLY A 7 1.97 -0.95 4.28
N TYR A 8 2.18 -1.89 5.16
CA TYR A 8 2.81 -3.17 4.83
C TYR A 8 1.94 -4.02 3.89
N ALA A 9 2.57 -4.96 3.18
CA ALA A 9 1.88 -5.95 2.36
C ALA A 9 0.85 -6.73 3.21
N GLY A 10 -0.37 -6.89 2.72
CA GLY A 10 -1.45 -7.55 3.46
C GLY A 10 -2.16 -6.68 4.51
N SER A 11 -1.83 -5.40 4.64
CA SER A 11 -2.53 -4.49 5.57
C SER A 11 -3.93 -4.06 5.12
N GLY A 12 -4.37 -4.47 3.93
CA GLY A 12 -5.72 -4.20 3.44
C GLY A 12 -5.88 -2.96 2.57
N LYS A 13 -4.79 -2.35 2.11
CA LYS A 13 -4.82 -1.12 1.30
C LYS A 13 -5.76 -1.18 0.11
N SER A 14 -5.67 -2.22 -0.71
CA SER A 14 -6.51 -2.35 -1.91
C SER A 14 -8.00 -2.52 -1.58
N THR A 15 -8.33 -3.23 -0.51
CA THR A 15 -9.70 -3.38 -0.04
C THR A 15 -10.24 -2.07 0.52
N LEU A 16 -9.47 -1.42 1.38
CA LEU A 16 -9.84 -0.14 1.98
C LEU A 16 -9.93 0.98 0.95
N ALA A 17 -9.04 1.00 -0.04
CA ALA A 17 -9.12 1.96 -1.15
C ALA A 17 -10.45 1.87 -1.89
N LYS A 18 -10.93 0.65 -2.19
CA LYS A 18 -12.23 0.44 -2.85
C LYS A 18 -13.41 0.90 -1.98
N ARG A 19 -13.37 0.61 -0.66
CA ARG A 19 -14.43 1.04 0.26
C ARG A 19 -14.45 2.56 0.40
N LEU A 20 -13.28 3.16 0.61
CA LEU A 20 -13.12 4.60 0.76
C LEU A 20 -13.51 5.35 -0.52
N SER A 21 -13.13 4.82 -1.69
CA SER A 21 -13.54 5.37 -2.98
C SER A 21 -15.06 5.38 -3.17
N ARG A 22 -15.73 4.30 -2.79
CA ARG A 22 -17.20 4.24 -2.83
C ARG A 22 -17.83 5.24 -1.87
N ARG A 23 -17.31 5.35 -0.66
CA ARG A 23 -17.78 6.27 0.37
C ARG A 23 -17.65 7.74 -0.04
N LEU A 24 -16.56 8.07 -0.75
CA LEU A 24 -16.24 9.44 -1.17
C LEU A 24 -16.56 9.73 -2.63
N GLN A 25 -17.07 8.76 -3.38
CA GLN A 25 -17.35 8.86 -4.82
C GLN A 25 -16.11 9.22 -5.65
N LEU A 26 -14.95 8.66 -5.28
CA LEU A 26 -13.67 8.88 -5.94
C LEU A 26 -13.26 7.66 -6.79
N LYS A 27 -12.29 7.85 -7.68
CA LYS A 27 -11.66 6.74 -8.40
C LYS A 27 -10.78 5.91 -7.47
N THR A 28 -10.61 4.62 -7.78
CA THR A 28 -9.64 3.75 -7.10
C THR A 28 -8.48 3.47 -8.04
N ILE A 29 -7.26 3.68 -7.55
CA ILE A 29 -6.03 3.35 -8.28
C ILE A 29 -5.20 2.40 -7.40
N ASP A 30 -4.62 1.37 -8.02
CA ASP A 30 -3.68 0.46 -7.40
C ASP A 30 -2.35 0.60 -8.16
N THR A 31 -1.28 1.00 -7.46
CA THR A 31 0.00 1.30 -8.13
C THR A 31 0.65 0.06 -8.72
N ASP A 32 0.49 -1.12 -8.11
CA ASP A 32 1.03 -2.36 -8.67
C ASP A 32 0.37 -2.70 -10.01
N LYS A 33 -0.96 -2.59 -10.08
CA LYS A 33 -1.69 -2.77 -11.34
C LYS A 33 -1.35 -1.69 -12.37
N ARG A 34 -1.09 -0.49 -11.91
CA ARG A 34 -0.68 0.62 -12.78
C ARG A 34 0.69 0.35 -13.40
N VAL A 35 1.65 -0.16 -12.61
CA VAL A 35 2.95 -0.61 -13.12
C VAL A 35 2.75 -1.66 -14.22
N GLU A 36 2.02 -2.74 -13.92
CA GLU A 36 1.77 -3.82 -14.89
C GLU A 36 1.14 -3.31 -16.19
N LYS A 37 0.19 -2.38 -16.07
CA LYS A 37 -0.45 -1.76 -17.24
C LYS A 37 0.51 -0.91 -18.07
N LEU A 38 1.35 -0.10 -17.42
CA LEU A 38 2.30 0.78 -18.12
C LEU A 38 3.46 0.01 -18.74
N GLU A 39 3.95 -1.02 -18.07
CA GLU A 39 5.08 -1.83 -18.54
C GLU A 39 4.65 -2.97 -19.49
N GLY A 40 3.36 -3.31 -19.54
CA GLY A 40 2.86 -4.43 -20.34
C GLY A 40 3.36 -5.80 -19.88
N ALA A 41 3.74 -5.94 -18.61
CA ALA A 41 4.32 -7.13 -18.01
C ALA A 41 3.87 -7.28 -16.55
N THR A 42 3.92 -8.49 -16.02
CA THR A 42 3.67 -8.72 -14.59
C THR A 42 4.82 -8.19 -13.74
N ILE A 43 4.55 -7.83 -12.49
CA ILE A 43 5.61 -7.43 -11.54
C ILE A 43 6.68 -8.52 -11.43
N ALA A 44 6.28 -9.79 -11.37
CA ALA A 44 7.23 -10.91 -11.32
C ALA A 44 8.15 -10.95 -12.53
N ASP A 45 7.64 -10.72 -13.73
CA ASP A 45 8.44 -10.65 -14.95
C ASP A 45 9.37 -9.45 -14.97
N ILE A 46 8.91 -8.30 -14.51
CA ILE A 46 9.74 -7.10 -14.39
C ILE A 46 10.95 -7.37 -13.47
N PHE A 47 10.72 -7.97 -12.30
CA PHE A 47 11.82 -8.35 -11.41
C PHE A 47 12.77 -9.36 -12.03
N TYR A 48 12.23 -10.38 -12.68
CA TYR A 48 13.02 -11.45 -13.28
C TYR A 48 13.91 -10.96 -14.43
N TYR A 49 13.36 -10.16 -15.35
CA TYR A 49 14.06 -9.72 -16.55
C TYR A 49 14.81 -8.41 -16.40
N GLN A 50 14.34 -7.50 -15.56
CA GLN A 50 14.86 -6.13 -15.44
C GLN A 50 15.51 -5.83 -14.06
N GLY A 51 15.16 -6.59 -13.03
CA GLY A 51 15.67 -6.40 -11.67
C GLY A 51 14.93 -5.36 -10.84
N GLU A 52 15.35 -5.23 -9.58
CA GLU A 52 14.67 -4.40 -8.58
C GLU A 52 14.76 -2.90 -8.89
N GLU A 53 15.90 -2.41 -9.29
CA GLU A 53 16.09 -0.97 -9.58
C GLU A 53 15.14 -0.50 -10.68
N TYR A 54 15.06 -1.25 -11.78
CA TYR A 54 14.11 -0.95 -12.85
C TYR A 54 12.64 -0.96 -12.35
N PHE A 55 12.28 -1.96 -11.53
CA PHE A 55 10.95 -2.04 -10.95
C PHE A 55 10.65 -0.80 -10.10
N ARG A 56 11.60 -0.33 -9.27
CA ARG A 56 11.43 0.87 -8.46
C ARG A 56 11.24 2.14 -9.30
N GLU A 57 11.95 2.24 -10.41
CA GLU A 57 11.75 3.33 -11.37
C GLU A 57 10.38 3.22 -12.05
N ALA A 58 9.93 2.02 -12.36
CA ALA A 58 8.59 1.78 -12.91
C ALA A 58 7.49 2.14 -11.89
N GLU A 59 7.66 1.80 -10.61
CA GLU A 59 6.78 2.24 -9.52
C GLU A 59 6.72 3.77 -9.44
N ARG A 60 7.85 4.47 -9.56
CA ARG A 60 7.89 5.93 -9.56
C ARG A 60 7.10 6.52 -10.73
N ARG A 61 7.31 6.02 -11.94
CA ARG A 61 6.53 6.46 -13.11
C ARG A 61 5.03 6.22 -12.93
N ALA A 62 4.65 5.06 -12.37
CA ALA A 62 3.27 4.74 -12.08
C ALA A 62 2.67 5.70 -11.04
N LEU A 63 3.44 6.03 -10.00
CA LEU A 63 3.04 6.99 -8.97
C LEU A 63 2.80 8.38 -9.57
N GLU A 64 3.74 8.91 -10.34
CA GLU A 64 3.62 10.24 -10.97
C GLU A 64 2.43 10.31 -11.92
N SER A 65 2.11 9.21 -12.63
CA SER A 65 0.98 9.15 -13.55
C SER A 65 -0.40 9.28 -12.86
N VAL A 66 -0.45 9.13 -11.55
CA VAL A 66 -1.70 9.25 -10.77
C VAL A 66 -2.24 10.68 -10.80
N GLU A 67 -1.38 11.68 -10.85
CA GLU A 67 -1.76 13.09 -10.88
C GLU A 67 -2.72 13.42 -12.03
N CYS A 68 -2.53 12.78 -13.18
CA CYS A 68 -3.37 12.98 -14.37
C CYS A 68 -4.79 12.39 -14.23
N GLU A 69 -5.04 11.56 -13.22
CA GLU A 69 -6.35 10.89 -13.03
C GLU A 69 -7.36 11.74 -12.26
N GLY A 70 -6.90 12.79 -11.60
CA GLY A 70 -7.73 13.65 -10.75
C GLY A 70 -8.05 13.01 -9.39
N ASP A 71 -9.21 13.34 -8.84
CA ASP A 71 -9.61 12.93 -7.51
C ASP A 71 -9.68 11.39 -7.37
N SER A 72 -8.90 10.84 -6.44
CA SER A 72 -8.71 9.39 -6.36
C SER A 72 -8.24 8.91 -4.98
N VAL A 73 -8.49 7.64 -4.70
CA VAL A 73 -7.88 6.88 -3.59
C VAL A 73 -6.88 5.90 -4.18
N VAL A 74 -5.63 6.02 -3.77
CA VAL A 74 -4.51 5.26 -4.32
C VAL A 74 -4.00 4.26 -3.29
N ALA A 75 -4.12 2.96 -3.60
CA ALA A 75 -3.47 1.90 -2.85
C ALA A 75 -2.04 1.74 -3.38
N THR A 76 -1.04 2.00 -2.55
CA THR A 76 0.37 1.89 -2.94
C THR A 76 0.91 0.47 -2.72
N GLY A 77 1.89 0.07 -3.52
CA GLY A 77 2.72 -1.10 -3.20
C GLY A 77 3.44 -0.90 -1.86
N GLY A 78 3.65 -1.98 -1.10
CA GLY A 78 4.23 -1.88 0.25
C GLY A 78 5.65 -1.32 0.29
N GLY A 79 6.43 -1.53 -0.76
CA GLY A 79 7.79 -1.01 -0.88
C GLY A 79 7.88 0.39 -1.50
N LEU A 80 6.86 0.84 -2.22
CA LEU A 80 6.86 2.12 -2.92
C LEU A 80 7.20 3.32 -2.01
N PRO A 81 6.63 3.44 -0.81
CA PRO A 81 6.94 4.55 0.09
C PRO A 81 8.39 4.59 0.57
N THR A 82 9.11 3.47 0.47
CA THR A 82 10.48 3.34 1.01
C THR A 82 11.56 3.73 0.00
N TRP A 83 11.20 4.03 -1.23
CA TRP A 83 12.14 4.34 -2.30
C TRP A 83 12.25 5.83 -2.56
N GLY A 84 13.50 6.32 -2.65
CA GLY A 84 13.78 7.71 -3.01
C GLY A 84 13.01 8.71 -2.17
N ASP A 85 12.42 9.68 -2.82
CA ASP A 85 11.59 10.73 -2.23
C ASP A 85 10.07 10.49 -2.38
N ASN A 86 9.65 9.24 -2.62
CA ASN A 86 8.25 8.92 -2.89
C ASN A 86 7.29 9.39 -1.79
N MET A 87 7.68 9.30 -0.51
CA MET A 87 6.85 9.81 0.59
C MET A 87 6.69 11.34 0.51
N ALA A 88 7.78 12.07 0.26
CA ALA A 88 7.72 13.51 0.10
C ALA A 88 6.85 13.89 -1.09
N TRP A 89 7.04 13.23 -2.22
CA TRP A 89 6.23 13.46 -3.41
C TRP A 89 4.74 13.24 -3.17
N MET A 90 4.36 12.13 -2.52
CA MET A 90 2.95 11.85 -2.19
C MET A 90 2.35 12.93 -1.29
N ARG A 91 3.10 13.42 -0.30
CA ARG A 91 2.64 14.48 0.60
C ARG A 91 2.51 15.84 -0.07
N GLU A 92 3.28 16.10 -1.11
CA GLU A 92 3.16 17.31 -1.91
C GLU A 92 1.93 17.29 -2.84
N HIS A 93 1.52 16.07 -3.29
CA HIS A 93 0.46 15.90 -4.28
C HIS A 93 -0.88 15.43 -3.70
N GLY A 94 -0.93 15.12 -2.42
CA GLY A 94 -2.14 14.63 -1.77
C GLY A 94 -1.99 14.45 -0.27
N VAL A 95 -2.87 13.63 0.31
CA VAL A 95 -2.83 13.27 1.71
C VAL A 95 -2.41 11.82 1.85
N VAL A 96 -1.42 11.54 2.66
CA VAL A 96 -0.91 10.20 2.91
C VAL A 96 -1.48 9.64 4.20
N VAL A 97 -2.13 8.49 4.11
CA VAL A 97 -2.74 7.77 5.24
C VAL A 97 -2.00 6.46 5.45
N TYR A 98 -1.39 6.28 6.60
CA TYR A 98 -0.74 5.03 6.99
C TYR A 98 -1.72 4.10 7.70
N LEU A 99 -1.94 2.95 7.12
CA LEU A 99 -2.73 1.86 7.71
C LEU A 99 -1.81 0.97 8.53
N ARG A 100 -1.69 1.26 9.82
CA ARG A 100 -0.83 0.49 10.74
C ARG A 100 -1.56 -0.73 11.25
N ARG A 101 -0.98 -1.91 11.02
CA ARG A 101 -1.44 -3.19 11.56
C ARG A 101 -0.26 -3.96 12.15
N SER A 102 -0.49 -4.75 13.19
CA SER A 102 0.53 -5.67 13.70
C SER A 102 0.81 -6.79 12.71
N ALA A 103 2.03 -7.35 12.77
CA ALA A 103 2.39 -8.51 11.96
C ALA A 103 1.47 -9.70 12.25
N GLU A 104 1.11 -9.90 13.52
CA GLU A 104 0.17 -10.95 13.97
C GLU A 104 -1.20 -10.81 13.31
N GLN A 105 -1.72 -9.59 13.25
CA GLN A 105 -3.02 -9.36 12.62
C GLN A 105 -2.96 -9.54 11.10
N ILE A 106 -1.89 -9.08 10.46
CA ILE A 106 -1.69 -9.30 9.03
C ILE A 106 -1.65 -10.81 8.74
N LEU A 107 -0.89 -11.57 9.52
CA LEU A 107 -0.80 -13.02 9.39
C LEU A 107 -2.17 -13.69 9.57
N SER A 108 -2.94 -13.30 10.57
CA SER A 108 -4.28 -13.86 10.83
C SER A 108 -5.29 -13.58 9.70
N ARG A 109 -5.13 -12.50 8.96
CA ARG A 109 -5.97 -12.12 7.81
C ARG A 109 -5.49 -12.72 6.49
N LEU A 110 -4.29 -13.26 6.46
CA LEU A 110 -3.64 -13.74 5.25
C LEU A 110 -4.17 -15.14 4.88
N SER A 111 -4.81 -15.25 3.72
CA SER A 111 -5.21 -16.53 3.15
C SER A 111 -4.02 -17.26 2.50
N ASP A 112 -4.16 -18.57 2.26
CA ASP A 112 -3.17 -19.35 1.50
C ASP A 112 -2.92 -18.73 0.13
N TYR A 113 -3.97 -18.32 -0.57
CA TYR A 113 -3.86 -17.58 -1.83
C TYR A 113 -3.09 -16.27 -1.66
N GLY A 114 -3.32 -15.53 -0.59
CA GLY A 114 -2.60 -14.30 -0.29
C GLY A 114 -1.10 -14.50 -0.07
N ARG A 115 -0.71 -15.66 0.52
CA ARG A 115 0.70 -16.07 0.67
C ARG A 115 1.32 -16.40 -0.68
N GLU A 116 0.66 -17.26 -1.46
CA GLU A 116 1.13 -17.68 -2.78
C GLU A 116 1.32 -16.52 -3.74
N LYS A 117 0.44 -15.54 -3.67
CA LYS A 117 0.50 -14.34 -4.50
C LYS A 117 1.72 -13.45 -4.20
N ARG A 118 2.30 -13.58 -3.01
CA ARG A 118 3.45 -12.78 -2.56
C ARG A 118 4.71 -13.63 -2.48
N PRO A 119 5.63 -13.51 -3.46
CA PRO A 119 6.85 -14.35 -3.50
C PRO A 119 7.64 -14.34 -2.19
N MET A 120 7.72 -13.19 -1.51
CA MET A 120 8.44 -13.04 -0.24
C MET A 120 7.83 -13.83 0.92
N PHE A 121 6.56 -14.25 0.82
CA PHE A 121 5.86 -15.01 1.84
C PHE A 121 5.84 -16.52 1.58
N ARG A 122 6.20 -16.94 0.38
CA ARG A 122 6.16 -18.34 -0.03
C ARG A 122 7.16 -19.17 0.76
N GLY A 123 6.77 -20.41 1.07
CA GLY A 123 7.66 -21.42 1.66
C GLY A 123 8.04 -21.17 3.13
N LYS A 124 7.48 -20.15 3.77
CA LYS A 124 7.72 -19.84 5.18
C LYS A 124 6.63 -20.46 6.07
N SER A 125 7.03 -21.01 7.22
CA SER A 125 6.09 -21.32 8.30
C SER A 125 5.47 -20.04 8.86
N ASP A 126 4.42 -20.19 9.68
CA ASP A 126 3.80 -19.03 10.33
C ASP A 126 4.79 -18.26 11.21
N GLU A 127 5.64 -18.97 11.94
CA GLU A 127 6.65 -18.39 12.81
C GLU A 127 7.73 -17.65 12.01
N GLU A 128 8.26 -18.30 10.96
CA GLU A 128 9.24 -17.68 10.06
C GLU A 128 8.67 -16.45 9.35
N LEU A 129 7.42 -16.53 8.90
CA LEU A 129 6.75 -15.42 8.25
C LEU A 129 6.52 -14.25 9.21
N LEU A 130 6.11 -14.54 10.44
CA LEU A 130 5.88 -13.53 11.47
C LEU A 130 7.18 -12.78 11.81
N GLU A 131 8.28 -13.49 11.98
CA GLU A 131 9.60 -12.90 12.23
C GLU A 131 10.06 -12.05 11.04
N PHE A 132 9.96 -12.59 9.83
CA PHE A 132 10.27 -11.86 8.60
C PHE A 132 9.46 -10.56 8.47
N MET A 133 8.16 -10.61 8.73
CA MET A 133 7.28 -9.44 8.67
C MET A 133 7.66 -8.39 9.71
N ARG A 134 7.94 -8.81 10.95
CA ARG A 134 8.36 -7.89 12.03
C ARG A 134 9.64 -7.15 11.69
N GLU A 135 10.65 -7.85 11.18
CA GLU A 135 11.92 -7.24 10.76
C GLU A 135 11.72 -6.24 9.63
N GLN A 136 10.99 -6.63 8.60
CA GLN A 136 10.74 -5.77 7.44
C GLN A 136 9.87 -4.56 7.81
N MET A 137 8.86 -4.74 8.65
CA MET A 137 8.03 -3.65 9.16
C MET A 137 8.84 -2.67 10.00
N ALA A 138 9.73 -3.15 10.86
CA ALA A 138 10.61 -2.30 11.65
C ALA A 138 11.51 -1.41 10.77
N GLN A 139 12.05 -1.97 9.68
CA GLN A 139 12.87 -1.22 8.72
C GLN A 139 12.06 -0.16 7.96
N ARG A 140 10.78 -0.43 7.68
CA ARG A 140 9.90 0.45 6.90
C ARG A 140 9.16 1.49 7.72
N GLU A 141 9.07 1.32 9.03
CA GLU A 141 8.30 2.21 9.92
C GLU A 141 8.74 3.68 9.78
N ARG A 142 10.03 3.94 9.64
CA ARG A 142 10.56 5.31 9.44
C ARG A 142 10.02 6.01 8.19
N TYR A 143 9.59 5.24 7.19
CA TYR A 143 8.96 5.79 5.99
C TYR A 143 7.46 5.97 6.18
N TYR A 144 6.77 4.92 6.62
CA TYR A 144 5.32 4.97 6.79
C TYR A 144 4.88 6.01 7.83
N SER A 145 5.65 6.19 8.90
CA SER A 145 5.35 7.17 9.96
C SER A 145 5.45 8.64 9.51
N GLN A 146 5.97 8.90 8.31
CA GLN A 146 5.94 10.24 7.70
C GLN A 146 4.57 10.60 7.12
N ALA A 147 3.61 9.69 7.13
CA ALA A 147 2.24 9.94 6.66
C ALA A 147 1.58 11.10 7.41
N ASP A 148 0.67 11.79 6.75
CA ASP A 148 -0.08 12.90 7.36
C ASP A 148 -1.07 12.40 8.42
N VAL A 149 -1.62 11.20 8.22
CA VAL A 149 -2.51 10.52 9.16
C VAL A 149 -2.06 9.09 9.39
N VAL A 150 -2.01 8.66 10.63
CA VAL A 150 -1.73 7.26 11.03
C VAL A 150 -2.98 6.66 11.65
N VAL A 151 -3.48 5.60 11.03
CA VAL A 151 -4.66 4.88 11.53
C VAL A 151 -4.24 3.53 12.11
N GLU A 152 -4.42 3.36 13.41
CA GLU A 152 -4.26 2.05 14.07
C GLU A 152 -5.44 1.16 13.70
N CYS A 153 -5.19 0.17 12.85
CA CYS A 153 -6.23 -0.69 12.28
C CYS A 153 -6.39 -2.02 12.99
N THR A 154 -5.50 -2.36 13.93
CA THR A 154 -5.39 -3.71 14.49
C THR A 154 -6.68 -4.21 15.12
N THR A 155 -7.43 -3.36 15.79
CA THR A 155 -8.67 -3.72 16.50
C THR A 155 -9.95 -3.21 15.80
N LEU A 156 -9.81 -2.58 14.64
CA LEU A 156 -10.92 -1.98 13.91
C LEU A 156 -11.40 -2.87 12.75
N SER A 157 -12.71 -2.86 12.50
CA SER A 157 -13.24 -3.38 11.25
C SER A 157 -12.84 -2.48 10.07
N ASP A 158 -12.93 -2.99 8.85
CA ASP A 158 -12.63 -2.19 7.67
C ASP A 158 -13.57 -0.97 7.52
N ASP A 159 -14.84 -1.12 7.94
CA ASP A 159 -15.79 -0.01 7.90
C ASP A 159 -15.45 1.06 8.94
N ASP A 160 -15.05 0.64 10.16
CA ASP A 160 -14.58 1.58 11.18
C ASP A 160 -13.31 2.33 10.75
N VAL A 161 -12.40 1.66 10.06
CA VAL A 161 -11.20 2.29 9.48
C VAL A 161 -11.60 3.35 8.45
N VAL A 162 -12.53 3.04 7.56
CA VAL A 162 -13.03 4.00 6.56
C VAL A 162 -13.63 5.23 7.22
N GLU A 163 -14.56 5.04 8.18
CA GLU A 163 -15.19 6.17 8.87
C GLU A 163 -14.17 6.97 9.70
N LYS A 164 -13.19 6.31 10.30
CA LYS A 164 -12.11 7.02 11.00
C LYS A 164 -11.31 7.92 10.07
N ILE A 165 -10.93 7.44 8.88
CA ILE A 165 -10.23 8.25 7.88
C ILE A 165 -11.09 9.44 7.44
N VAL A 166 -12.37 9.18 7.12
CA VAL A 166 -13.32 10.23 6.71
C VAL A 166 -13.45 11.32 7.76
N ASN A 167 -13.57 10.92 9.03
CA ASN A 167 -13.70 11.86 10.15
C ASN A 167 -12.41 12.65 10.42
N GLU A 168 -11.26 12.00 10.44
CA GLU A 168 -9.96 12.66 10.69
C GLU A 168 -9.62 13.68 9.61
N LEU A 169 -10.01 13.40 8.38
CA LEU A 169 -9.76 14.30 7.23
C LEU A 169 -10.93 15.28 6.98
N ASN A 170 -11.98 15.24 7.80
CA ASN A 170 -13.20 16.06 7.63
C ASN A 170 -13.82 15.93 6.22
N LEU A 171 -13.78 14.74 5.64
CA LEU A 171 -14.33 14.44 4.32
C LEU A 171 -15.84 14.16 4.43
N ARG A 172 -16.62 14.60 3.45
CA ARG A 172 -18.08 14.41 3.40
C ARG A 172 -18.51 13.65 2.15
#